data_92ed92e53891df4a56f2e7b79868ddc0
#
_entry.id   92ed92e53891df4a56f2e7b79868ddc0
#
_cell.length_a   1.000
_cell.length_b   1.000
_cell.length_c   1.000
_cell.angle_alpha   90.00
_cell.angle_beta   90.00
_cell.angle_gamma   90.00
#
_symmetry.space_group_name_H-M   'P 1'
#
loop_
_entity.id
_entity.type
_entity.pdbx_description
1 polymer ?
#
loop_
_entity_poly.entity_id
_entity_poly.type
_entity_poly.pdbx_seq_one_letter_code
_entity_poly.pdbx_strand_id
1 'polypeptide(L)'
;MTSPPAAPAAGGQQQQRPQPKSGRPEGKTTGRHELSRHARFAEISPEVGVLDERALQSALADDPTAFALLAAMTTATDERLRAAAIRLGASIVLERARSGRAALRGVSRLRPVRGSADGDLDLDASMEGLSQARAEARPVALDDLTTVQWAKASTAFAVVVDRSGSMTGERLAAAATVAAACALRAPAEHAVLAFSGSVDVIRPLVSEVAPAVVAERLLRLRGHGVTRLADALRAAGEQLAQARARRRVVILLSDCRSTDEDGTAEVARGLPELVILAPADDHDQAAHLAALAGARWGAIEHPLDAAQLLDHLLETRSAAGA
;
A
#
# COMPACT_ATOMS: atom_id res chain seq x y z
N MET A 1 -24.21 -68.58 44.85
CA MET A 1 -24.55 -67.17 44.44
C MET A 1 -23.43 -66.28 44.86
N THR A 2 -22.46 -66.08 43.97
CA THR A 2 -21.22 -65.37 44.22
C THR A 2 -21.20 -64.11 43.31
N SER A 3 -21.18 -62.97 43.95
CA SER A 3 -21.03 -61.66 43.27
C SER A 3 -19.60 -61.48 42.76
N PRO A 4 -19.41 -60.86 41.58
CA PRO A 4 -18.08 -60.57 41.06
C PRO A 4 -17.47 -59.29 41.69
N PRO A 5 -16.14 -59.14 41.68
CA PRO A 5 -15.46 -58.02 42.32
C PRO A 5 -15.47 -56.78 41.45
N ALA A 6 -15.49 -55.62 42.11
CA ALA A 6 -15.44 -54.28 41.51
C ALA A 6 -14.09 -53.98 40.83
N ALA A 7 -14.13 -53.38 39.66
CA ALA A 7 -12.96 -52.86 38.95
C ALA A 7 -12.43 -51.52 39.55
N PRO A 8 -11.12 -51.24 39.50
CA PRO A 8 -10.58 -50.01 40.02
C PRO A 8 -10.80 -48.83 39.07
N ALA A 9 -11.09 -47.67 39.65
CA ALA A 9 -11.28 -46.40 38.96
C ALA A 9 -9.97 -45.92 38.29
N ALA A 10 -10.01 -45.70 36.98
CA ALA A 10 -8.94 -45.09 36.23
C ALA A 10 -8.87 -43.59 36.52
N GLY A 11 -7.77 -43.16 37.13
CA GLY A 11 -7.43 -41.77 37.35
C GLY A 11 -7.18 -41.08 36.02
N GLY A 12 -8.07 -40.13 35.66
CA GLY A 12 -7.90 -39.28 34.50
C GLY A 12 -6.77 -38.29 34.71
N GLN A 13 -5.62 -38.53 34.09
CA GLN A 13 -4.61 -37.49 33.90
C GLN A 13 -5.11 -36.51 32.87
N GLN A 14 -5.49 -35.31 33.31
CA GLN A 14 -5.73 -34.15 32.43
C GLN A 14 -4.39 -33.76 31.78
N GLN A 15 -4.20 -34.17 30.54
CA GLN A 15 -3.16 -33.62 29.65
C GLN A 15 -3.45 -32.16 29.43
N GLN A 16 -2.71 -31.28 30.09
CA GLN A 16 -2.65 -29.85 29.78
C GLN A 16 -2.18 -29.70 28.33
N ARG A 17 -3.09 -29.23 27.44
CA ARG A 17 -2.74 -28.78 26.11
C ARG A 17 -1.71 -27.66 26.24
N PRO A 18 -0.56 -27.73 25.52
CA PRO A 18 0.37 -26.63 25.50
C PRO A 18 -0.33 -25.41 24.86
N GLN A 19 -0.42 -24.32 25.59
CA GLN A 19 -0.83 -23.04 25.07
C GLN A 19 0.16 -22.61 24.00
N PRO A 20 -0.27 -22.15 22.81
CA PRO A 20 0.65 -21.62 21.83
C PRO A 20 1.30 -20.36 22.42
N LYS A 21 2.59 -20.43 22.69
CA LYS A 21 3.40 -19.24 22.98
C LYS A 21 3.29 -18.34 21.75
N SER A 22 2.57 -17.23 21.86
CA SER A 22 2.57 -16.14 20.92
C SER A 22 3.95 -15.47 20.93
N GLY A 23 4.94 -16.13 20.36
CA GLY A 23 6.22 -15.54 20.05
C GLY A 23 6.00 -14.56 18.90
N ARG A 24 5.73 -13.30 19.22
CA ARG A 24 5.96 -12.20 18.25
C ARG A 24 7.41 -12.32 17.81
N PRO A 25 7.70 -12.46 16.51
CA PRO A 25 9.07 -12.38 16.04
C PRO A 25 9.60 -10.98 16.40
N GLU A 26 10.57 -10.93 17.28
CA GLU A 26 11.26 -9.70 17.66
C GLU A 26 12.13 -9.28 16.46
N GLY A 27 11.62 -8.39 15.62
CA GLY A 27 12.42 -7.72 14.60
C GLY A 27 13.53 -6.89 15.28
N LYS A 28 14.63 -6.67 14.57
CA LYS A 28 15.78 -5.87 15.04
C LYS A 28 15.29 -4.50 15.53
N THR A 29 15.60 -4.17 16.79
CA THR A 29 15.28 -2.86 17.40
C THR A 29 16.53 -2.01 17.48
N THR A 30 16.38 -0.69 17.32
CA THR A 30 17.46 0.27 17.35
C THR A 30 17.56 0.91 18.74
N GLY A 31 18.70 0.74 19.39
CA GLY A 31 18.94 1.31 20.73
C GLY A 31 19.21 2.81 20.68
N ARG A 32 18.94 3.53 21.79
CA ARG A 32 19.22 4.98 21.88
C ARG A 32 20.67 5.32 21.59
N HIS A 33 21.61 4.47 22.00
CA HIS A 33 23.04 4.66 21.69
C HIS A 33 23.33 4.59 20.18
N GLU A 34 22.64 3.75 19.45
CA GLU A 34 22.77 3.66 18.01
C GLU A 34 22.15 4.89 17.33
N LEU A 35 20.97 5.31 17.78
CA LEU A 35 20.31 6.54 17.31
C LEU A 35 21.17 7.79 17.59
N SER A 36 21.89 7.85 18.72
CA SER A 36 22.76 9.00 19.08
C SER A 36 23.97 9.19 18.19
N ARG A 37 24.28 8.25 17.28
CA ARG A 37 25.31 8.44 16.25
C ARG A 37 24.87 9.39 15.15
N HIS A 38 23.56 9.62 14.99
CA HIS A 38 23.06 10.63 14.08
C HIS A 38 23.23 12.03 14.69
N ALA A 39 23.88 12.93 13.96
CA ALA A 39 24.30 14.24 14.46
C ALA A 39 23.16 15.07 15.09
N ARG A 40 21.94 14.99 14.55
CA ARG A 40 20.77 15.76 15.02
C ARG A 40 19.88 15.01 16.01
N PHE A 41 20.23 13.78 16.41
CA PHE A 41 19.38 12.99 17.29
C PHE A 41 19.15 13.65 18.66
N ALA A 42 20.18 14.25 19.24
CA ALA A 42 20.07 14.92 20.55
C ALA A 42 19.15 16.14 20.52
N GLU A 43 19.09 16.85 19.39
CA GLU A 43 18.18 17.96 19.16
C GLU A 43 16.73 17.48 18.99
N ILE A 44 16.53 16.40 18.23
CA ILE A 44 15.22 15.84 17.89
C ILE A 44 14.63 15.01 19.04
N SER A 45 15.46 14.32 19.82
CA SER A 45 15.05 13.54 20.99
C SER A 45 15.94 13.86 22.19
N PRO A 46 15.72 15.04 22.82
CA PRO A 46 16.57 15.49 23.93
C PRO A 46 16.47 14.59 25.16
N GLU A 47 15.29 14.02 25.41
CA GLU A 47 15.04 13.13 26.54
C GLU A 47 14.55 11.75 26.08
N VAL A 48 14.55 10.78 27.00
CA VAL A 48 14.03 9.43 26.74
C VAL A 48 12.51 9.52 26.56
N GLY A 49 12.02 8.95 25.46
CA GLY A 49 10.59 8.94 25.13
C GLY A 49 10.04 10.24 24.54
N VAL A 50 10.87 11.27 24.40
CA VAL A 50 10.46 12.57 23.85
C VAL A 50 10.90 12.68 22.39
N LEU A 51 10.01 13.17 21.54
CA LEU A 51 10.28 13.56 20.15
C LEU A 51 9.86 15.01 19.96
N ASP A 52 10.80 15.88 19.63
CA ASP A 52 10.53 17.24 19.20
C ASP A 52 10.14 17.26 17.72
N GLU A 53 8.84 17.40 17.47
CA GLU A 53 8.30 17.38 16.11
C GLU A 53 8.77 18.56 15.27
N ARG A 54 8.98 19.74 15.90
CA ARG A 54 9.45 20.95 15.20
C ARG A 54 10.90 20.83 14.80
N ALA A 55 11.75 20.34 15.72
CA ALA A 55 13.15 20.08 15.43
C ALA A 55 13.30 19.07 14.29
N LEU A 56 12.48 18.00 14.29
CA LEU A 56 12.50 17.01 13.23
C LEU A 56 11.99 17.57 11.90
N GLN A 57 10.91 18.35 11.89
CA GLN A 57 10.40 18.99 10.66
C GLN A 57 11.42 19.95 10.05
N SER A 58 12.09 20.76 10.89
CA SER A 58 13.20 21.61 10.43
C SER A 58 14.35 20.78 9.88
N ALA A 59 14.72 19.70 10.57
CA ALA A 59 15.76 18.79 10.09
C ALA A 59 15.44 18.19 8.72
N LEU A 60 14.18 17.76 8.51
CA LEU A 60 13.73 17.17 7.23
C LEU A 60 13.70 18.18 6.08
N ALA A 61 13.55 19.48 6.38
CA ALA A 61 13.60 20.54 5.37
C ALA A 61 15.04 20.84 4.92
N ASP A 62 16.01 20.72 5.84
CA ASP A 62 17.40 21.14 5.63
C ASP A 62 18.31 19.97 5.22
N ASP A 63 17.98 18.74 5.62
CA ASP A 63 18.89 17.58 5.52
C ASP A 63 18.14 16.30 5.12
N PRO A 64 18.40 15.77 3.91
CA PRO A 64 17.82 14.50 3.45
C PRO A 64 18.10 13.33 4.39
N THR A 65 19.23 13.36 5.13
CA THR A 65 19.60 12.26 6.05
C THR A 65 18.73 12.22 7.31
N ALA A 66 18.02 13.33 7.64
CA ALA A 66 17.07 13.35 8.75
C ALA A 66 15.91 12.36 8.57
N PHE A 67 15.59 12.00 7.32
CA PHE A 67 14.60 10.97 7.04
C PHE A 67 15.08 9.57 7.45
N ALA A 68 16.36 9.26 7.25
CA ALA A 68 16.97 8.02 7.73
C ALA A 68 16.89 7.91 9.26
N LEU A 69 17.10 9.03 9.97
CA LEU A 69 16.94 9.08 11.42
C LEU A 69 15.46 8.83 11.83
N LEU A 70 14.49 9.48 11.17
CA LEU A 70 13.07 9.21 11.42
C LEU A 70 12.75 7.73 11.22
N ALA A 71 13.20 7.15 10.11
CA ALA A 71 13.02 5.75 9.80
C ALA A 71 13.65 4.84 10.87
N ALA A 72 14.86 5.14 11.34
CA ALA A 72 15.52 4.43 12.43
C ALA A 72 14.74 4.55 13.77
N MET A 73 14.15 5.71 14.06
CA MET A 73 13.32 5.91 15.26
C MET A 73 12.01 5.08 15.22
N THR A 74 11.49 4.71 14.05
CA THR A 74 10.33 3.79 13.98
C THR A 74 10.64 2.39 14.50
N THR A 75 11.92 2.04 14.61
CA THR A 75 12.42 0.78 15.19
C THR A 75 13.02 0.93 16.59
N ALA A 76 12.91 2.12 17.19
CA ALA A 76 13.51 2.40 18.50
C ALA A 76 13.07 1.41 19.58
N THR A 77 13.98 1.07 20.48
CA THR A 77 13.69 0.25 21.68
C THR A 77 12.72 0.98 22.59
N ASP A 78 12.86 2.31 22.70
CA ASP A 78 11.92 3.16 23.44
C ASP A 78 10.55 3.20 22.74
N GLU A 79 9.54 2.67 23.40
CA GLU A 79 8.20 2.53 22.85
C GLU A 79 7.49 3.87 22.63
N ARG A 80 7.73 4.87 23.50
CA ARG A 80 7.14 6.19 23.37
C ARG A 80 7.73 6.93 22.17
N LEU A 81 9.06 6.93 22.06
CA LEU A 81 9.76 7.51 20.92
C LEU A 81 9.33 6.83 19.61
N ARG A 82 9.30 5.50 19.60
CA ARG A 82 8.85 4.71 18.45
C ARG A 82 7.43 5.06 18.02
N ALA A 83 6.48 5.12 18.96
CA ALA A 83 5.09 5.46 18.66
C ALA A 83 4.95 6.88 18.11
N ALA A 84 5.69 7.85 18.66
CA ALA A 84 5.72 9.23 18.17
C ALA A 84 6.32 9.31 16.76
N ALA A 85 7.44 8.64 16.51
CA ALA A 85 8.09 8.58 15.19
C ALA A 85 7.18 7.95 14.13
N ILE A 86 6.44 6.90 14.45
CA ILE A 86 5.49 6.26 13.52
C ILE A 86 4.35 7.21 13.17
N ARG A 87 3.74 7.89 14.13
CA ARG A 87 2.66 8.85 13.87
C ARG A 87 3.12 10.01 13.01
N LEU A 88 4.25 10.60 13.36
CA LEU A 88 4.80 11.72 12.62
C LEU A 88 5.25 11.29 11.22
N GLY A 89 5.89 10.14 11.09
CA GLY A 89 6.25 9.55 9.80
C GLY A 89 5.05 9.32 8.89
N ALA A 90 3.94 8.82 9.44
CA ALA A 90 2.70 8.65 8.67
C ALA A 90 2.13 9.99 8.17
N SER A 91 2.19 11.05 8.99
CA SER A 91 1.72 12.38 8.57
C SER A 91 2.60 12.99 7.46
N ILE A 92 3.92 12.88 7.58
CA ILE A 92 4.89 13.36 6.57
C ILE A 92 4.70 12.63 5.24
N VAL A 93 4.56 11.30 5.29
CA VAL A 93 4.30 10.47 4.11
C VAL A 93 3.01 10.89 3.39
N LEU A 94 1.94 11.15 4.13
CA LEU A 94 0.67 11.61 3.56
C LEU A 94 0.77 13.01 2.96
N GLU A 95 1.48 13.92 3.61
CA GLU A 95 1.70 15.26 3.11
C GLU A 95 2.51 15.22 1.81
N ARG A 96 3.58 14.44 1.77
CA ARG A 96 4.40 14.26 0.57
C ARG A 96 3.62 13.62 -0.58
N ALA A 97 2.81 12.61 -0.28
CA ALA A 97 1.92 12.00 -1.27
C ALA A 97 0.88 12.98 -1.86
N ARG A 98 0.47 13.99 -1.08
CA ARG A 98 -0.42 15.07 -1.55
C ARG A 98 0.31 16.07 -2.44
N SER A 99 1.52 16.45 -2.10
CA SER A 99 2.32 17.43 -2.87
C SER A 99 2.73 16.89 -4.25
N GLY A 100 2.97 15.57 -4.39
CA GLY A 100 3.23 14.91 -5.67
C GLY A 100 2.04 14.86 -6.63
N ARG A 101 0.85 15.25 -6.20
CA ARG A 101 -0.42 15.09 -6.92
C ARG A 101 -0.63 16.02 -8.13
N ALA A 102 0.30 16.95 -8.41
CA ALA A 102 0.13 17.96 -9.45
C ALA A 102 0.13 17.42 -10.89
N ALA A 103 0.51 16.18 -11.14
CA ALA A 103 0.79 15.66 -12.47
C ALA A 103 -0.20 14.63 -13.03
N LEU A 104 -1.11 14.05 -12.27
CA LEU A 104 -2.10 13.12 -12.84
C LEU A 104 -3.19 13.86 -13.60
N ARG A 105 -2.83 14.50 -14.72
CA ARG A 105 -3.74 14.86 -15.80
C ARG A 105 -4.07 13.59 -16.60
N GLY A 106 -4.84 12.68 -15.98
CA GLY A 106 -5.44 11.60 -16.72
C GLY A 106 -6.33 12.18 -17.82
N VAL A 107 -6.27 11.60 -19.02
CA VAL A 107 -7.20 11.94 -20.11
C VAL A 107 -8.60 11.68 -19.59
N SER A 108 -9.30 12.74 -19.22
CA SER A 108 -10.71 12.67 -18.84
C SER A 108 -11.48 12.37 -20.11
N ARG A 109 -12.25 11.30 -20.12
CA ARG A 109 -13.22 11.05 -21.20
C ARG A 109 -14.57 11.61 -20.78
N LEU A 110 -15.21 12.31 -21.68
CA LEU A 110 -16.60 12.67 -21.54
C LEU A 110 -17.42 11.36 -21.47
N ARG A 111 -18.18 11.21 -20.42
CA ARG A 111 -19.05 10.05 -20.22
C ARG A 111 -20.49 10.51 -20.09
N PRO A 112 -21.41 10.01 -20.91
CA PRO A 112 -22.82 10.28 -20.71
C PRO A 112 -23.31 9.58 -19.43
N VAL A 113 -24.04 10.33 -18.61
CA VAL A 113 -24.67 9.86 -17.36
C VAL A 113 -26.13 10.28 -17.39
N ARG A 114 -27.03 9.33 -17.33
CA ARG A 114 -28.47 9.57 -17.28
C ARG A 114 -28.92 9.84 -15.84
N GLY A 115 -29.84 10.77 -15.65
CA GLY A 115 -30.41 11.06 -14.33
C GLY A 115 -29.49 11.83 -13.39
N SER A 116 -28.47 12.55 -13.91
CA SER A 116 -27.56 13.33 -13.08
C SER A 116 -27.80 14.83 -13.28
N ALA A 117 -27.79 15.56 -12.16
CA ALA A 117 -27.81 17.03 -12.19
C ALA A 117 -26.44 17.64 -12.42
N ASP A 118 -25.36 16.84 -12.33
CA ASP A 118 -23.99 17.28 -12.51
C ASP A 118 -23.55 17.08 -13.96
N GLY A 119 -22.75 18.02 -14.50
CA GLY A 119 -22.19 17.97 -15.84
C GLY A 119 -22.94 18.83 -16.86
N ASP A 120 -22.47 18.80 -18.11
CA ASP A 120 -23.09 19.53 -19.22
C ASP A 120 -24.22 18.71 -19.85
N LEU A 121 -25.35 19.33 -20.15
CA LEU A 121 -26.49 18.64 -20.76
C LEU A 121 -26.14 18.19 -22.18
N ASP A 122 -26.30 16.89 -22.46
CA ASP A 122 -26.25 16.30 -23.78
C ASP A 122 -27.67 16.31 -24.39
N LEU A 123 -27.94 17.31 -25.23
CA LEU A 123 -29.26 17.47 -25.83
C LEU A 123 -29.60 16.32 -26.78
N ASP A 124 -28.63 15.85 -27.58
CA ASP A 124 -28.85 14.76 -28.52
C ASP A 124 -29.17 13.45 -27.80
N ALA A 125 -28.42 13.11 -26.80
CA ALA A 125 -28.67 11.94 -25.99
C ALA A 125 -29.92 12.03 -25.10
N SER A 126 -30.43 13.26 -24.85
CA SER A 126 -31.63 13.50 -24.06
C SER A 126 -32.92 13.52 -24.89
N MET A 127 -32.82 13.64 -26.24
CA MET A 127 -33.98 13.82 -27.14
C MET A 127 -35.04 12.72 -26.97
N GLU A 128 -34.65 11.48 -26.77
CA GLU A 128 -35.59 10.37 -26.57
C GLU A 128 -36.39 10.54 -25.28
N GLY A 129 -35.75 10.84 -24.14
CA GLY A 129 -36.40 11.09 -22.85
C GLY A 129 -37.31 12.32 -22.90
N LEU A 130 -36.86 13.40 -23.54
CA LEU A 130 -37.66 14.62 -23.73
C LEU A 130 -38.90 14.38 -24.59
N SER A 131 -38.76 13.62 -25.67
CA SER A 131 -39.86 13.27 -26.57
C SER A 131 -40.88 12.39 -25.87
N GLN A 132 -40.43 11.46 -25.04
CA GLN A 132 -41.30 10.58 -24.23
C GLN A 132 -42.07 11.36 -23.17
N ALA A 133 -41.39 12.25 -22.41
CA ALA A 133 -42.05 13.10 -21.42
C ALA A 133 -43.13 13.98 -22.04
N ARG A 134 -42.86 14.51 -23.26
CA ARG A 134 -43.81 15.30 -24.02
C ARG A 134 -45.03 14.46 -24.50
N ALA A 135 -44.81 13.26 -25.01
CA ALA A 135 -45.85 12.36 -25.44
C ALA A 135 -46.77 11.93 -24.30
N GLU A 136 -46.21 11.77 -23.08
CA GLU A 136 -46.92 11.43 -21.85
C GLU A 136 -47.56 12.64 -21.15
N ALA A 137 -47.41 13.84 -21.70
CA ALA A 137 -47.86 15.12 -21.13
C ALA A 137 -47.43 15.33 -19.65
N ARG A 138 -46.25 14.85 -19.28
CA ARG A 138 -45.68 14.99 -17.93
C ARG A 138 -44.48 15.98 -17.93
N PRO A 139 -44.15 16.55 -16.75
CA PRO A 139 -42.94 17.32 -16.60
C PRO A 139 -41.68 16.48 -16.89
N VAL A 140 -40.67 17.14 -17.47
CA VAL A 140 -39.36 16.53 -17.68
C VAL A 140 -38.71 16.25 -16.33
N ALA A 141 -38.32 15.02 -16.08
CA ALA A 141 -37.58 14.57 -14.90
C ALA A 141 -36.09 14.48 -15.20
N LEU A 142 -35.26 14.46 -14.17
CA LEU A 142 -33.80 14.27 -14.33
C LEU A 142 -33.47 12.97 -15.05
N ASP A 143 -34.24 11.91 -14.83
CA ASP A 143 -34.08 10.62 -15.50
C ASP A 143 -34.33 10.65 -17.01
N ASP A 144 -34.99 11.69 -17.52
CA ASP A 144 -35.21 11.91 -18.96
C ASP A 144 -33.99 12.60 -19.61
N LEU A 145 -33.07 13.13 -18.79
CA LEU A 145 -31.93 13.89 -19.23
C LEU A 145 -30.66 13.07 -19.16
N THR A 146 -29.79 13.27 -20.14
CA THR A 146 -28.42 12.74 -20.16
C THR A 146 -27.45 13.92 -20.07
N THR A 147 -26.55 13.86 -19.10
CA THR A 147 -25.49 14.85 -18.96
C THR A 147 -24.15 14.23 -19.35
N VAL A 148 -23.22 15.04 -19.83
CA VAL A 148 -21.87 14.61 -20.12
C VAL A 148 -20.96 15.11 -19.02
N GLN A 149 -20.30 14.16 -18.37
CA GLN A 149 -19.39 14.44 -17.28
C GLN A 149 -17.97 14.00 -17.63
N TRP A 150 -16.99 14.77 -17.17
CA TRP A 150 -15.60 14.38 -17.25
C TRP A 150 -15.33 13.22 -16.28
N ALA A 151 -15.38 12.00 -16.77
CA ALA A 151 -15.00 10.83 -16.00
C ALA A 151 -13.50 10.60 -16.09
N LYS A 152 -12.79 10.71 -14.97
CA LYS A 152 -11.43 10.18 -14.87
C LYS A 152 -11.50 8.66 -15.05
N ALA A 153 -10.63 8.12 -15.90
CA ALA A 153 -10.49 6.67 -15.98
C ALA A 153 -10.18 6.14 -14.58
N SER A 154 -11.10 5.36 -14.02
CA SER A 154 -10.91 4.76 -12.70
C SER A 154 -9.77 3.75 -12.77
N THR A 155 -8.83 3.86 -11.85
CA THR A 155 -7.72 2.91 -11.68
C THR A 155 -7.85 2.29 -10.30
N ALA A 156 -7.67 0.97 -10.22
CA ALA A 156 -7.52 0.25 -8.97
C ALA A 156 -6.04 -0.13 -8.77
N PHE A 157 -5.58 -0.05 -7.54
CA PHE A 157 -4.21 -0.39 -7.18
C PHE A 157 -4.17 -1.54 -6.18
N ALA A 158 -3.21 -2.45 -6.34
CA ALA A 158 -2.79 -3.37 -5.30
C ALA A 158 -1.30 -3.13 -5.01
N VAL A 159 -1.03 -2.52 -3.86
CA VAL A 159 0.35 -2.26 -3.39
C VAL A 159 0.82 -3.47 -2.63
N VAL A 160 1.91 -4.06 -3.06
CA VAL A 160 2.53 -5.26 -2.49
C VAL A 160 3.88 -4.89 -1.92
N VAL A 161 4.03 -5.01 -0.62
CA VAL A 161 5.21 -4.57 0.12
C VAL A 161 5.96 -5.79 0.64
N ASP A 162 7.19 -5.94 0.20
CA ASP A 162 8.11 -6.91 0.75
C ASP A 162 8.49 -6.51 2.18
N ARG A 163 8.41 -7.46 3.11
CA ARG A 163 8.90 -7.32 4.48
C ARG A 163 9.96 -8.38 4.82
N SER A 164 10.74 -8.80 3.84
CA SER A 164 11.92 -9.64 4.07
C SER A 164 12.97 -8.92 4.92
N GLY A 165 14.02 -9.64 5.32
CA GLY A 165 15.04 -9.10 6.21
C GLY A 165 15.79 -7.87 5.66
N SER A 166 15.82 -7.67 4.34
CA SER A 166 16.38 -6.51 3.67
C SER A 166 15.51 -5.25 3.77
N MET A 167 14.19 -5.42 3.99
CA MET A 167 13.21 -4.33 4.03
C MET A 167 13.11 -3.71 5.42
N THR A 168 13.93 -2.71 5.69
CA THR A 168 13.94 -1.99 6.97
C THR A 168 13.89 -0.48 6.78
N GLY A 169 13.44 0.24 7.80
CA GLY A 169 13.55 1.69 7.90
C GLY A 169 13.06 2.45 6.67
N GLU A 170 13.97 2.96 5.87
CA GLU A 170 13.68 3.79 4.70
C GLU A 170 12.89 3.07 3.61
N ARG A 171 13.15 1.77 3.38
CA ARG A 171 12.41 0.98 2.39
C ARG A 171 10.93 0.83 2.76
N LEU A 172 10.62 0.65 4.06
CA LEU A 172 9.23 0.64 4.55
C LEU A 172 8.58 2.02 4.47
N ALA A 173 9.34 3.08 4.66
CA ALA A 173 8.85 4.45 4.50
C ALA A 173 8.53 4.77 3.03
N ALA A 174 9.36 4.31 2.09
CA ALA A 174 9.05 4.37 0.65
C ALA A 174 7.74 3.63 0.34
N ALA A 175 7.56 2.43 0.90
CA ALA A 175 6.33 1.65 0.75
C ALA A 175 5.10 2.39 1.30
N ALA A 176 5.23 3.02 2.47
CA ALA A 176 4.16 3.84 3.04
C ALA A 176 3.83 5.05 2.16
N THR A 177 4.85 5.70 1.55
CA THR A 177 4.68 6.83 0.63
C THR A 177 3.91 6.40 -0.62
N VAL A 178 4.27 5.26 -1.22
CA VAL A 178 3.57 4.70 -2.39
C VAL A 178 2.13 4.32 -2.04
N ALA A 179 1.91 3.65 -0.90
CA ALA A 179 0.57 3.27 -0.46
C ALA A 179 -0.32 4.50 -0.23
N ALA A 180 0.22 5.56 0.39
CA ALA A 180 -0.48 6.83 0.56
C ALA A 180 -0.80 7.50 -0.79
N ALA A 181 0.14 7.48 -1.72
CA ALA A 181 -0.07 7.99 -3.06
C ALA A 181 -1.18 7.24 -3.81
N CYS A 182 -1.23 5.92 -3.71
CA CYS A 182 -2.30 5.10 -4.29
C CYS A 182 -3.66 5.36 -3.64
N ALA A 183 -3.68 5.50 -2.30
CA ALA A 183 -4.90 5.84 -1.56
C ALA A 183 -5.50 7.18 -1.99
N LEU A 184 -4.64 8.18 -2.29
CA LEU A 184 -5.08 9.49 -2.78
C LEU A 184 -5.57 9.46 -4.23
N ARG A 185 -5.03 8.55 -5.06
CA ARG A 185 -5.38 8.41 -6.49
C ARG A 185 -6.62 7.57 -6.71
N ALA A 186 -6.80 6.54 -5.89
CA ALA A 186 -7.92 5.59 -5.96
C ALA A 186 -8.48 5.34 -4.54
N PRO A 187 -9.14 6.31 -3.92
CA PRO A 187 -9.60 6.19 -2.54
C PRO A 187 -10.58 5.02 -2.34
N ALA A 188 -11.39 4.71 -3.35
CA ALA A 188 -12.38 3.64 -3.28
C ALA A 188 -11.78 2.24 -3.54
N GLU A 189 -10.79 2.13 -4.42
CA GLU A 189 -10.29 0.84 -4.91
C GLU A 189 -8.77 0.75 -4.84
N HIS A 190 -8.23 0.59 -3.64
CA HIS A 190 -6.82 0.26 -3.44
C HIS A 190 -6.64 -0.77 -2.34
N ALA A 191 -5.87 -1.79 -2.61
CA ALA A 191 -5.45 -2.79 -1.64
C ALA A 191 -3.99 -2.55 -1.23
N VAL A 192 -3.65 -2.94 -0.01
CA VAL A 192 -2.27 -2.94 0.48
C VAL A 192 -2.00 -4.28 1.14
N LEU A 193 -0.98 -4.96 0.65
CA LEU A 193 -0.54 -6.27 1.13
C LEU A 193 0.92 -6.16 1.58
N ALA A 194 1.28 -6.90 2.61
CA ALA A 194 2.67 -7.10 2.99
C ALA A 194 2.98 -8.59 2.95
N PHE A 195 4.18 -8.95 2.52
CA PHE A 195 4.54 -10.36 2.42
C PHE A 195 5.98 -10.64 2.89
N SER A 196 6.18 -11.87 3.32
CA SER A 196 7.45 -12.53 3.54
C SER A 196 7.25 -14.03 3.32
N GLY A 197 7.33 -14.88 4.33
CA GLY A 197 6.90 -16.29 4.28
C GLY A 197 5.38 -16.50 4.23
N SER A 198 4.60 -15.46 4.46
CA SER A 198 3.13 -15.40 4.34
C SER A 198 2.70 -14.05 3.80
N VAL A 199 1.49 -13.97 3.28
CA VAL A 199 0.88 -12.73 2.78
C VAL A 199 -0.13 -12.22 3.80
N ASP A 200 0.04 -10.97 4.23
CA ASP A 200 -0.86 -10.27 5.14
C ASP A 200 -1.58 -9.15 4.40
N VAL A 201 -2.89 -9.17 4.36
CA VAL A 201 -3.71 -8.08 3.79
C VAL A 201 -3.83 -6.97 4.84
N ILE A 202 -3.07 -5.89 4.69
CA ILE A 202 -3.09 -4.72 5.57
C ILE A 202 -4.35 -3.91 5.36
N ARG A 203 -4.76 -3.75 4.09
CA ARG A 203 -5.99 -3.11 3.66
C ARG A 203 -6.56 -3.87 2.47
N PRO A 204 -7.78 -4.43 2.57
CA PRO A 204 -8.49 -5.00 1.44
C PRO A 204 -8.82 -3.94 0.38
N LEU A 205 -9.12 -4.35 -0.86
CA LEU A 205 -9.39 -3.46 -1.99
C LEU A 205 -10.50 -2.45 -1.68
N VAL A 206 -11.61 -2.92 -1.14
CA VAL A 206 -12.73 -2.08 -0.68
C VAL A 206 -12.71 -2.06 0.84
N SER A 207 -12.37 -0.92 1.41
CA SER A 207 -12.21 -0.77 2.86
C SER A 207 -12.32 0.69 3.26
N GLU A 208 -12.86 0.94 4.45
CA GLU A 208 -12.96 2.28 5.07
C GLU A 208 -11.74 2.66 5.91
N VAL A 209 -10.71 1.80 5.96
CA VAL A 209 -9.48 2.10 6.70
C VAL A 209 -8.81 3.34 6.14
N ALA A 210 -8.63 4.35 7.00
CA ALA A 210 -8.02 5.62 6.62
C ALA A 210 -6.56 5.44 6.16
N PRO A 211 -6.09 6.21 5.17
CA PRO A 211 -4.71 6.13 4.66
C PRO A 211 -3.64 6.31 5.74
N ALA A 212 -3.90 7.15 6.76
CA ALA A 212 -2.99 7.35 7.88
C ALA A 212 -2.77 6.05 8.68
N VAL A 213 -3.84 5.30 8.92
CA VAL A 213 -3.76 4.01 9.63
C VAL A 213 -2.97 2.98 8.82
N VAL A 214 -3.12 2.99 7.50
CA VAL A 214 -2.35 2.11 6.60
C VAL A 214 -0.87 2.47 6.66
N ALA A 215 -0.52 3.76 6.56
CA ALA A 215 0.86 4.24 6.66
C ALA A 215 1.49 3.86 8.02
N GLU A 216 0.77 4.05 9.13
CA GLU A 216 1.25 3.61 10.45
C GLU A 216 1.48 2.10 10.53
N ARG A 217 0.57 1.30 9.96
CA ARG A 217 0.72 -0.17 9.93
C ARG A 217 1.96 -0.58 9.14
N LEU A 218 2.20 0.04 7.98
CA LEU A 218 3.39 -0.20 7.17
C LEU A 218 4.68 0.17 7.92
N LEU A 219 4.72 1.34 8.56
CA LEU A 219 5.87 1.78 9.34
C LEU A 219 6.12 0.91 10.60
N ARG A 220 5.12 0.16 11.07
CA ARG A 220 5.25 -0.82 12.16
C ARG A 220 5.74 -2.19 11.71
N LEU A 221 5.79 -2.46 10.41
CA LEU A 221 6.28 -3.75 9.91
C LEU A 221 7.73 -3.98 10.35
N ARG A 222 8.07 -5.24 10.49
CA ARG A 222 9.43 -5.69 10.78
C ARG A 222 9.84 -6.68 9.71
N GLY A 223 11.01 -6.46 9.14
CA GLY A 223 11.58 -7.37 8.16
C GLY A 223 12.00 -8.69 8.82
N HIS A 224 11.52 -9.82 8.28
CA HIS A 224 11.93 -11.16 8.71
C HIS A 224 11.51 -12.22 7.69
N GLY A 225 12.26 -13.32 7.68
CA GLY A 225 11.88 -14.55 6.99
C GLY A 225 12.24 -14.61 5.51
N VAL A 226 11.68 -15.61 4.86
CA VAL A 226 11.83 -15.92 3.43
C VAL A 226 10.89 -15.06 2.60
N THR A 227 11.15 -14.95 1.28
CA THR A 227 10.40 -14.11 0.35
C THR A 227 9.60 -15.00 -0.60
N ARG A 228 8.27 -15.10 -0.39
CA ARG A 228 7.35 -15.85 -1.26
C ARG A 228 6.63 -14.89 -2.22
N LEU A 229 7.36 -14.45 -3.22
CA LEU A 229 6.91 -13.40 -4.13
C LEU A 229 5.74 -13.83 -5.02
N ALA A 230 5.77 -15.07 -5.54
CA ALA A 230 4.68 -15.58 -6.38
C ALA A 230 3.32 -15.58 -5.67
N ASP A 231 3.28 -15.97 -4.38
CA ASP A 231 2.05 -15.99 -3.60
C ASP A 231 1.51 -14.56 -3.36
N ALA A 232 2.42 -13.61 -3.12
CA ALA A 232 2.06 -12.21 -2.94
C ALA A 232 1.46 -11.59 -4.22
N LEU A 233 2.03 -11.90 -5.39
CA LEU A 233 1.49 -11.45 -6.68
C LEU A 233 0.14 -12.08 -7.00
N ARG A 234 -0.08 -13.37 -6.69
CA ARG A 234 -1.40 -14.02 -6.82
C ARG A 234 -2.44 -13.33 -5.93
N ALA A 235 -2.13 -13.12 -4.65
CA ALA A 235 -3.02 -12.44 -3.73
C ALA A 235 -3.37 -11.01 -4.19
N ALA A 236 -2.41 -10.28 -4.76
CA ALA A 236 -2.66 -8.97 -5.35
C ALA A 236 -3.61 -9.05 -6.56
N GLY A 237 -3.42 -10.04 -7.42
CA GLY A 237 -4.32 -10.33 -8.55
C GLY A 237 -5.76 -10.62 -8.08
N GLU A 238 -5.92 -11.42 -7.02
CA GLU A 238 -7.21 -11.75 -6.40
C GLU A 238 -7.90 -10.49 -5.84
N GLN A 239 -7.16 -9.59 -5.19
CA GLN A 239 -7.72 -8.32 -4.74
C GLN A 239 -8.21 -7.49 -5.94
N LEU A 240 -7.40 -7.35 -7.00
CA LEU A 240 -7.76 -6.60 -8.18
C LEU A 240 -8.87 -7.24 -9.03
N ALA A 241 -9.10 -8.55 -8.92
CA ALA A 241 -10.22 -9.21 -9.58
C ALA A 241 -11.58 -8.66 -9.11
N GLN A 242 -11.66 -8.14 -7.88
CA GLN A 242 -12.85 -7.54 -7.30
C GLN A 242 -13.06 -6.07 -7.73
N ALA A 243 -12.08 -5.46 -8.41
CA ALA A 243 -12.15 -4.06 -8.79
C ALA A 243 -13.15 -3.80 -9.92
N ARG A 244 -13.89 -2.70 -9.79
CA ARG A 244 -14.78 -2.16 -10.84
C ARG A 244 -14.03 -1.29 -11.84
N ALA A 245 -12.86 -0.78 -11.44
CA ALA A 245 -12.01 0.03 -12.29
C ALA A 245 -11.54 -0.76 -13.52
N ARG A 246 -11.48 -0.06 -14.67
CA ARG A 246 -11.01 -0.67 -15.94
C ARG A 246 -9.49 -0.90 -15.94
N ARG A 247 -8.74 0.05 -15.38
CA ARG A 247 -7.28 -0.09 -15.22
C ARG A 247 -6.99 -0.68 -13.86
N ARG A 248 -6.22 -1.75 -13.83
CA ARG A 248 -5.86 -2.50 -12.62
C ARG A 248 -4.35 -2.65 -12.60
N VAL A 249 -3.71 -2.12 -11.56
CA VAL A 249 -2.25 -2.04 -11.48
C VAL A 249 -1.78 -2.67 -10.18
N VAL A 250 -0.87 -3.63 -10.28
CA VAL A 250 -0.09 -4.13 -9.15
C VAL A 250 1.18 -3.30 -9.04
N ILE A 251 1.46 -2.79 -7.86
CA ILE A 251 2.68 -2.04 -7.55
C ILE A 251 3.45 -2.87 -6.53
N LEU A 252 4.58 -3.40 -6.94
CA LEU A 252 5.46 -4.22 -6.11
C LEU A 252 6.62 -3.38 -5.60
N LEU A 253 6.81 -3.35 -4.28
CA LEU A 253 7.98 -2.77 -3.63
C LEU A 253 8.82 -3.90 -3.04
N SER A 254 9.89 -4.27 -3.73
CA SER A 254 10.77 -5.39 -3.36
C SER A 254 12.09 -5.29 -4.14
N ASP A 255 13.16 -5.83 -3.57
CA ASP A 255 14.39 -6.14 -4.29
C ASP A 255 14.23 -7.35 -5.23
N CYS A 256 13.07 -8.02 -5.16
CA CYS A 256 12.71 -9.22 -5.92
C CYS A 256 13.65 -10.40 -5.69
N ARG A 257 14.40 -10.44 -4.61
CA ARG A 257 15.18 -11.61 -4.20
C ARG A 257 14.24 -12.68 -3.63
N SER A 258 13.61 -13.44 -4.55
CA SER A 258 12.73 -14.54 -4.15
C SER A 258 13.53 -15.75 -3.69
N THR A 259 13.03 -16.41 -2.66
CA THR A 259 13.50 -17.76 -2.27
C THR A 259 12.70 -18.84 -2.99
N ASP A 260 11.65 -18.47 -3.71
CA ASP A 260 10.73 -19.32 -4.47
C ASP A 260 11.03 -19.09 -5.96
N GLU A 261 11.91 -19.91 -6.54
CA GLU A 261 12.34 -19.75 -7.94
C GLU A 261 11.26 -20.13 -8.95
N ASP A 262 10.27 -20.94 -8.53
CA ASP A 262 9.29 -21.52 -9.44
C ASP A 262 8.04 -20.66 -9.64
N GLY A 263 7.86 -20.16 -10.87
CA GLY A 263 6.61 -19.58 -11.34
C GLY A 263 6.39 -18.09 -11.08
N THR A 264 7.31 -17.36 -10.42
CA THR A 264 7.14 -15.92 -10.15
C THR A 264 6.97 -15.10 -11.44
N ALA A 265 7.80 -15.34 -12.45
CA ALA A 265 7.72 -14.63 -13.73
C ALA A 265 6.43 -14.97 -14.50
N GLU A 266 5.91 -16.19 -14.38
CA GLU A 266 4.65 -16.60 -14.99
C GLU A 266 3.47 -15.89 -14.34
N VAL A 267 3.42 -15.88 -13.00
CA VAL A 267 2.41 -15.13 -12.26
C VAL A 267 2.46 -13.64 -12.58
N ALA A 268 3.65 -13.06 -12.63
CA ALA A 268 3.86 -11.66 -12.97
C ALA A 268 3.34 -11.30 -14.37
N ARG A 269 3.58 -12.17 -15.37
CA ARG A 269 3.04 -12.01 -16.73
C ARG A 269 1.52 -12.09 -16.80
N GLY A 270 0.90 -12.87 -15.91
CA GLY A 270 -0.56 -13.01 -15.82
C GLY A 270 -1.27 -11.81 -15.23
N LEU A 271 -0.56 -10.85 -14.61
CA LEU A 271 -1.16 -9.66 -14.03
C LEU A 271 -1.59 -8.65 -15.11
N PRO A 272 -2.68 -7.90 -14.88
CA PRO A 272 -3.15 -6.90 -15.85
C PRO A 272 -2.11 -5.82 -16.16
N GLU A 273 -1.42 -5.33 -15.15
CA GLU A 273 -0.33 -4.36 -15.24
C GLU A 273 0.53 -4.48 -13.98
N LEU A 274 1.84 -4.58 -14.14
CA LEU A 274 2.80 -4.65 -13.04
C LEU A 274 3.80 -3.49 -13.13
N VAL A 275 4.00 -2.82 -12.02
CA VAL A 275 5.04 -1.79 -11.82
C VAL A 275 5.89 -2.23 -10.63
N ILE A 276 7.19 -2.29 -10.81
CA ILE A 276 8.14 -2.70 -9.76
C ILE A 276 8.94 -1.49 -9.31
N LEU A 277 8.96 -1.24 -8.02
CA LEU A 277 9.76 -0.23 -7.36
C LEU A 277 10.80 -0.94 -6.49
N ALA A 278 12.06 -0.83 -6.85
CA ALA A 278 13.16 -1.49 -6.16
C ALA A 278 14.06 -0.47 -5.46
N PRO A 279 14.80 -0.85 -4.40
CA PRO A 279 15.84 -0.01 -3.82
C PRO A 279 16.94 0.26 -4.83
N ALA A 280 17.50 1.48 -4.85
CA ALA A 280 18.54 1.84 -5.80
C ALA A 280 19.85 1.05 -5.60
N ASP A 281 20.11 0.63 -4.37
CA ASP A 281 21.28 -0.16 -3.97
C ASP A 281 21.10 -1.68 -4.22
N ASP A 282 19.89 -2.13 -4.59
CA ASP A 282 19.58 -3.55 -4.79
C ASP A 282 18.40 -3.76 -5.75
N HIS A 283 18.63 -3.65 -7.05
CA HIS A 283 17.58 -3.65 -8.07
C HIS A 283 17.76 -4.65 -9.23
N ASP A 284 18.85 -5.39 -9.26
CA ASP A 284 19.18 -6.28 -10.40
C ASP A 284 18.11 -7.35 -10.63
N GLN A 285 17.61 -7.97 -9.55
CA GLN A 285 16.56 -8.99 -9.65
C GLN A 285 15.22 -8.38 -10.04
N ALA A 286 14.94 -7.17 -9.59
CA ALA A 286 13.73 -6.43 -9.99
C ALA A 286 13.74 -6.10 -11.49
N ALA A 287 14.86 -5.62 -12.01
CA ALA A 287 15.06 -5.38 -13.45
C ALA A 287 14.91 -6.66 -14.27
N HIS A 288 15.48 -7.77 -13.78
CA HIS A 288 15.36 -9.07 -14.43
C HIS A 288 13.91 -9.57 -14.47
N LEU A 289 13.19 -9.52 -13.34
CA LEU A 289 11.78 -9.89 -13.26
C LEU A 289 10.92 -9.00 -14.18
N ALA A 290 11.19 -7.69 -14.21
CA ALA A 290 10.49 -6.75 -15.05
C ALA A 290 10.65 -7.10 -16.53
N ALA A 291 11.86 -7.45 -16.98
CA ALA A 291 12.13 -7.89 -18.34
C ALA A 291 11.38 -9.19 -18.71
N LEU A 292 11.34 -10.17 -17.78
CA LEU A 292 10.62 -11.43 -17.97
C LEU A 292 9.12 -11.25 -18.03
N ALA A 293 8.57 -10.33 -17.24
CA ALA A 293 7.13 -10.10 -17.10
C ALA A 293 6.58 -9.05 -18.08
N GLY A 294 7.43 -8.32 -18.79
CA GLY A 294 7.03 -7.15 -19.57
C GLY A 294 6.54 -5.99 -18.68
N ALA A 295 7.04 -5.93 -17.45
CA ALA A 295 6.66 -4.95 -16.44
C ALA A 295 7.54 -3.69 -16.55
N ARG A 296 7.05 -2.58 -16.01
CA ARG A 296 7.84 -1.37 -15.80
C ARG A 296 8.49 -1.41 -14.43
N TRP A 297 9.66 -0.84 -14.32
CA TRP A 297 10.35 -0.77 -13.05
C TRP A 297 11.12 0.53 -12.90
N GLY A 298 11.45 0.87 -11.65
CA GLY A 298 12.29 2.01 -11.33
C GLY A 298 12.97 1.84 -9.98
N ALA A 299 14.13 2.48 -9.84
CA ALA A 299 14.93 2.46 -8.62
C ALA A 299 14.56 3.64 -7.72
N ILE A 300 14.32 3.38 -6.44
CA ILE A 300 14.04 4.38 -5.41
C ILE A 300 15.37 4.79 -4.78
N GLU A 301 15.81 6.00 -5.05
CA GLU A 301 17.00 6.59 -4.40
C GLU A 301 16.65 7.17 -3.04
N HIS A 302 15.50 7.87 -2.96
CA HIS A 302 15.05 8.47 -1.72
C HIS A 302 13.57 8.12 -1.45
N PRO A 303 13.20 7.71 -0.22
CA PRO A 303 11.84 7.26 0.11
C PRO A 303 10.73 8.26 -0.21
N LEU A 304 11.01 9.56 -0.06
CA LEU A 304 10.03 10.62 -0.33
C LEU A 304 9.76 10.84 -1.83
N ASP A 305 10.66 10.39 -2.71
CA ASP A 305 10.52 10.53 -4.16
C ASP A 305 9.78 9.35 -4.80
N ALA A 306 9.52 8.29 -4.02
CA ALA A 306 8.85 7.08 -4.47
C ALA A 306 7.47 7.36 -5.11
N ALA A 307 6.73 8.39 -4.64
CA ALA A 307 5.45 8.78 -5.22
C ALA A 307 5.61 9.43 -6.61
N GLN A 308 6.66 10.24 -6.82
CA GLN A 308 6.94 10.88 -8.11
C GLN A 308 7.44 9.86 -9.13
N LEU A 309 8.31 8.92 -8.69
CA LEU A 309 8.75 7.81 -9.53
C LEU A 309 7.58 6.94 -9.97
N LEU A 310 6.65 6.64 -9.06
CA LEU A 310 5.42 5.92 -9.40
C LEU A 310 4.61 6.67 -10.46
N ASP A 311 4.44 7.99 -10.33
CA ASP A 311 3.72 8.80 -11.32
C ASP A 311 4.35 8.69 -12.69
N HIS A 312 5.65 8.88 -12.79
CA HIS A 312 6.39 8.74 -14.04
C HIS A 312 6.19 7.37 -14.69
N LEU A 313 6.26 6.30 -13.90
CA LEU A 313 6.05 4.93 -14.39
C LEU A 313 4.60 4.66 -14.80
N LEU A 314 3.62 5.30 -14.17
CA LEU A 314 2.20 5.14 -14.53
C LEU A 314 1.82 5.92 -15.81
N GLU A 315 2.49 7.03 -16.09
CA GLU A 315 2.24 7.89 -17.25
C GLU A 315 2.81 7.35 -18.57
N THR A 316 3.98 6.70 -18.53
CA THR A 316 4.68 6.19 -19.71
C THR A 316 3.87 5.20 -20.55
N ARG A 317 2.84 4.55 -20.02
CA ARG A 317 1.92 3.71 -20.82
C ARG A 317 0.81 4.49 -21.51
N SER A 318 0.49 5.69 -21.08
CA SER A 318 -0.58 6.50 -21.69
C SER A 318 -0.21 6.97 -23.10
N ALA A 319 1.07 7.07 -23.41
CA ALA A 319 1.57 7.52 -24.71
C ALA A 319 1.67 6.42 -25.78
N ALA A 320 1.69 5.13 -25.38
CA ALA A 320 1.86 3.99 -26.29
C ALA A 320 0.55 3.32 -26.73
N GLY A 321 -0.60 3.80 -26.28
CA GLY A 321 -1.93 3.20 -26.49
C GLY A 321 -2.98 4.19 -27.02
N ALA A 322 -2.56 5.27 -27.66
CA ALA A 322 -3.44 6.23 -28.33
C ALA A 322 -3.38 6.07 -29.86
#